data_3301e2002932bec3a903565507f11df5
#
_entry.id   3301e2002932bec3a903565507f11df5
#
_cell.length_a   1.000
_cell.length_b   1.000
_cell.length_c   1.000
_cell.angle_alpha   90.00
_cell.angle_beta   90.00
_cell.angle_gamma   90.00
#
_symmetry.space_group_name_H-M   'P 1'
#
loop_
_entity.id
_entity.type
_entity.pdbx_description
1 polymer ?
#
loop_
_entity_poly.entity_id
_entity_poly.type
_entity_poly.pdbx_seq_one_letter_code
_entity_poly.pdbx_strand_id
1 'polypeptide(L)'
;KTQYFEILGNRALYNDGWVAATTPPVPPWASITAPRPADVMNGYAWELYNLADDPTQINDLAKAQPAKLRTLQEMFIMEGQRNQVFPLNASGTAMVAARPGPAAGRKQFVYTGPSCCTQSNAAPSILNRSYRITADIVVPDGGATGMLVTQGGRFSGWGLYLKDGKPTFTMNLFNV
;
A
#
# COMPACT_ATOMS: atom_id res chain seq x y z
N LYS A 1 20.59 16.44 3.99
CA LYS A 1 19.17 16.02 3.87
C LYS A 1 19.01 14.65 4.50
N THR A 2 18.02 14.46 5.40
CA THR A 2 17.69 13.17 6.01
C THR A 2 16.46 12.58 5.37
N GLN A 3 16.44 11.29 5.11
CA GLN A 3 15.29 10.56 4.61
C GLN A 3 15.23 9.16 5.23
N TYR A 4 14.07 8.83 5.72
CA TYR A 4 13.72 7.60 6.41
C TYR A 4 12.92 6.68 5.50
N PHE A 5 13.14 5.37 5.61
CA PHE A 5 12.41 4.33 4.91
C PHE A 5 12.08 3.17 5.84
N GLU A 6 10.87 2.63 5.73
CA GLU A 6 10.45 1.42 6.44
C GLU A 6 9.43 0.64 5.63
N ILE A 7 9.58 -0.67 5.57
CA ILE A 7 8.59 -1.58 5.04
C ILE A 7 8.74 -2.98 5.66
N LEU A 8 7.68 -3.50 6.27
CA LEU A 8 7.65 -4.84 6.85
C LEU A 8 8.79 -5.12 7.85
N GLY A 9 9.17 -4.11 8.63
CA GLY A 9 10.25 -4.18 9.58
C GLY A 9 11.65 -3.95 8.99
N ASN A 10 11.80 -4.00 7.65
CA ASN A 10 13.05 -3.58 7.02
C ASN A 10 13.16 -2.06 7.05
N ARG A 11 14.34 -1.55 7.24
CA ARG A 11 14.60 -0.16 7.55
C ARG A 11 15.78 0.39 6.81
N ALA A 12 15.72 1.66 6.46
CA ALA A 12 16.89 2.39 6.02
C ALA A 12 16.80 3.87 6.42
N LEU A 13 17.96 4.48 6.61
CA LEU A 13 18.11 5.91 6.76
C LEU A 13 19.19 6.41 5.82
N TYR A 14 18.83 7.41 5.03
CA TYR A 14 19.78 8.22 4.27
C TYR A 14 20.06 9.51 5.03
N ASN A 15 21.31 9.87 5.16
CA ASN A 15 21.74 11.17 5.67
C ASN A 15 23.03 11.63 4.99
N ASP A 16 22.94 12.74 4.23
CA ASP A 16 24.07 13.44 3.63
C ASP A 16 25.11 12.54 2.97
N GLY A 17 24.65 11.69 2.03
CA GLY A 17 25.48 10.78 1.26
C GLY A 17 25.73 9.43 1.93
N TRP A 18 25.28 9.23 3.17
CA TRP A 18 25.38 7.95 3.87
C TRP A 18 24.06 7.21 3.90
N VAL A 19 24.11 5.90 3.77
CA VAL A 19 22.94 5.00 3.95
C VAL A 19 23.28 3.96 4.99
N ALA A 20 22.43 3.85 6.01
CA ALA A 20 22.36 2.68 6.87
C ALA A 20 21.08 1.92 6.55
N ALA A 21 21.16 0.63 6.26
CA ALA A 21 20.02 -0.20 5.88
C ALA A 21 20.05 -1.56 6.54
N THR A 22 18.87 -2.16 6.77
CA THR A 22 18.79 -3.56 7.16
C THR A 22 18.71 -4.45 5.94
N THR A 23 19.44 -5.56 5.96
CA THR A 23 19.36 -6.56 4.90
C THR A 23 18.13 -7.41 5.07
N PRO A 24 17.21 -7.45 4.10
CA PRO A 24 16.08 -8.37 4.12
C PRO A 24 16.58 -9.83 4.05
N PRO A 25 16.01 -10.74 4.86
CA PRO A 25 16.43 -12.14 4.85
C PRO A 25 16.03 -12.89 3.58
N VAL A 26 15.21 -12.29 2.73
CA VAL A 26 14.66 -12.90 1.52
C VAL A 26 14.44 -11.86 0.42
N PRO A 27 14.35 -12.28 -0.84
CA PRO A 27 14.00 -11.39 -1.96
C PRO A 27 12.62 -10.73 -1.76
N PRO A 28 12.38 -9.55 -2.35
CA PRO A 28 11.13 -8.81 -2.21
C PRO A 28 9.86 -9.61 -2.50
N TRP A 29 9.90 -10.48 -3.51
CA TRP A 29 8.74 -11.33 -3.90
C TRP A 29 8.40 -12.43 -2.90
N ALA A 30 9.34 -12.84 -2.05
CA ALA A 30 9.12 -13.78 -0.95
C ALA A 30 8.84 -13.08 0.39
N SER A 31 8.88 -11.76 0.42
CA SER A 31 8.85 -10.99 1.66
C SER A 31 7.57 -11.12 2.48
N ILE A 32 6.42 -11.44 1.86
CA ILE A 32 5.14 -11.60 2.57
C ILE A 32 5.11 -12.89 3.41
N THR A 33 5.70 -13.97 2.90
CA THR A 33 5.65 -15.32 3.50
C THR A 33 6.90 -15.69 4.31
N ALA A 34 7.94 -14.89 4.22
CA ALA A 34 9.21 -15.18 4.85
C ALA A 34 9.15 -15.12 6.40
N PRO A 35 9.92 -15.96 7.09
CA PRO A 35 10.12 -15.82 8.52
C PRO A 35 10.65 -14.44 8.90
N ARG A 36 10.18 -13.90 9.99
CA ARG A 36 10.62 -12.63 10.54
C ARG A 36 11.33 -12.84 11.86
N PRO A 37 12.31 -11.99 12.24
CA PRO A 37 12.86 -12.01 13.57
C PRO A 37 11.75 -11.79 14.61
N ALA A 38 11.79 -12.52 15.71
CA ALA A 38 10.88 -12.31 16.82
C ALA A 38 11.01 -10.89 17.39
N ASP A 39 12.24 -10.40 17.47
CA ASP A 39 12.55 -9.01 17.80
C ASP A 39 12.77 -8.21 16.49
N VAL A 40 11.73 -7.51 16.07
CA VAL A 40 11.78 -6.69 14.86
C VAL A 40 12.74 -5.51 15.00
N MET A 41 12.97 -5.03 16.22
CA MET A 41 13.86 -3.88 16.45
C MET A 41 15.34 -4.26 16.37
N ASN A 42 15.73 -5.43 16.88
CA ASN A 42 17.14 -5.79 17.02
C ASN A 42 17.54 -7.03 16.21
N GLY A 43 16.58 -7.74 15.63
CA GLY A 43 16.82 -9.02 14.93
C GLY A 43 17.32 -8.90 13.49
N TYR A 44 17.50 -7.69 12.96
CA TYR A 44 18.02 -7.47 11.61
C TYR A 44 19.48 -7.03 11.63
N ALA A 45 20.27 -7.59 10.73
CA ALA A 45 21.62 -7.07 10.46
C ALA A 45 21.53 -5.71 9.76
N TRP A 46 22.45 -4.82 10.09
CA TRP A 46 22.59 -3.53 9.46
C TRP A 46 23.86 -3.45 8.61
N GLU A 47 23.75 -2.80 7.49
CA GLU A 47 24.83 -2.45 6.57
C GLU A 47 24.97 -0.93 6.51
N LEU A 48 26.15 -0.45 6.15
CA LEU A 48 26.48 0.97 6.05
C LEU A 48 27.21 1.27 4.75
N TYR A 49 26.76 2.29 4.03
CA TYR A 49 27.34 2.68 2.74
C TYR A 49 27.59 4.18 2.65
N ASN A 50 28.70 4.57 2.00
CA ASN A 50 28.96 5.94 1.59
C ASN A 50 28.68 6.07 0.10
N LEU A 51 27.57 6.70 -0.28
CA LEU A 51 27.15 6.82 -1.69
C LEU A 51 28.03 7.75 -2.53
N ALA A 52 28.85 8.60 -1.90
CA ALA A 52 29.80 9.41 -2.63
C ALA A 52 30.95 8.58 -3.23
N ASP A 53 31.38 7.57 -2.50
CA ASP A 53 32.47 6.68 -2.89
C ASP A 53 31.97 5.37 -3.52
N ASP A 54 30.79 4.91 -3.09
CA ASP A 54 30.19 3.64 -3.49
C ASP A 54 28.68 3.80 -3.77
N PRO A 55 28.29 4.40 -4.90
CA PRO A 55 26.90 4.61 -5.27
C PRO A 55 26.13 3.29 -5.51
N THR A 56 26.83 2.18 -5.72
CA THR A 56 26.27 0.85 -5.98
C THR A 56 26.11 -0.01 -4.73
N GLN A 57 26.57 0.50 -3.56
CA GLN A 57 26.45 -0.16 -2.26
C GLN A 57 27.05 -1.59 -2.25
N ILE A 58 28.26 -1.75 -2.77
CA ILE A 58 29.00 -3.03 -2.82
C ILE A 58 29.83 -3.24 -1.54
N ASN A 59 30.36 -2.13 -0.97
CA ASN A 59 31.31 -2.19 0.14
C ASN A 59 30.61 -1.83 1.45
N ASP A 60 30.19 -2.84 2.21
CA ASP A 60 29.60 -2.63 3.53
C ASP A 60 30.65 -2.12 4.55
N LEU A 61 30.44 -0.91 5.04
CA LEU A 61 31.29 -0.23 6.01
C LEU A 61 30.84 -0.42 7.47
N ALA A 62 29.81 -1.21 7.76
CA ALA A 62 29.24 -1.35 9.10
C ALA A 62 30.30 -1.78 10.14
N LYS A 63 31.18 -2.71 9.79
CA LYS A 63 32.26 -3.18 10.65
C LYS A 63 33.42 -2.18 10.74
N ALA A 64 33.71 -1.48 9.67
CA ALA A 64 34.81 -0.52 9.61
C ALA A 64 34.46 0.81 10.29
N GLN A 65 33.18 1.20 10.29
CA GLN A 65 32.70 2.47 10.83
C GLN A 65 31.49 2.29 11.79
N PRO A 66 31.63 1.56 12.88
CA PRO A 66 30.52 1.22 13.78
C PRO A 66 29.93 2.47 14.48
N ALA A 67 30.72 3.49 14.70
CA ALA A 67 30.26 4.76 15.29
C ALA A 67 29.32 5.49 14.33
N LYS A 68 29.66 5.54 13.04
CA LYS A 68 28.82 6.16 12.01
C LYS A 68 27.50 5.40 11.85
N LEU A 69 27.57 4.06 11.82
CA LEU A 69 26.37 3.22 11.76
C LEU A 69 25.45 3.52 12.96
N ARG A 70 25.98 3.56 14.17
CA ARG A 70 25.20 3.87 15.38
C ARG A 70 24.51 5.23 15.29
N THR A 71 25.21 6.25 14.82
CA THR A 71 24.61 7.57 14.62
C THR A 71 23.40 7.52 13.70
N LEU A 72 23.49 6.78 12.57
CA LEU A 72 22.36 6.66 11.63
C LEU A 72 21.22 5.81 12.20
N GLN A 73 21.51 4.79 12.99
CA GLN A 73 20.49 4.02 13.72
C GLN A 73 19.73 4.89 14.73
N GLU A 74 20.43 5.72 15.49
CA GLU A 74 19.83 6.68 16.43
C GLU A 74 18.95 7.71 15.70
N MET A 75 19.43 8.22 14.55
CA MET A 75 18.64 9.12 13.71
C MET A 75 17.39 8.42 13.17
N PHE A 76 17.47 7.13 12.79
CA PHE A 76 16.30 6.35 12.40
C PHE A 76 15.24 6.29 13.52
N ILE A 77 15.68 6.05 14.75
CA ILE A 77 14.78 6.01 15.91
C ILE A 77 14.11 7.38 16.12
N MET A 78 14.86 8.47 16.05
CA MET A 78 14.31 9.83 16.20
C MET A 78 13.28 10.16 15.11
N GLU A 79 13.59 9.87 13.85
CA GLU A 79 12.64 10.08 12.75
C GLU A 79 11.40 9.18 12.88
N GLY A 80 11.57 7.93 13.29
CA GLY A 80 10.48 7.00 13.54
C GLY A 80 9.55 7.46 14.67
N GLN A 81 10.10 8.00 15.75
CA GLN A 81 9.31 8.58 16.85
C GLN A 81 8.57 9.86 16.41
N ARG A 82 9.28 10.76 15.73
CA ARG A 82 8.70 12.01 15.22
C ARG A 82 7.52 11.78 14.29
N ASN A 83 7.58 10.73 13.48
CA ASN A 83 6.56 10.41 12.47
C ASN A 83 5.58 9.32 12.93
N GLN A 84 5.58 8.94 14.22
CA GLN A 84 4.67 7.96 14.82
C GLN A 84 4.68 6.58 14.12
N VAL A 85 5.87 6.13 13.72
CA VAL A 85 6.05 4.87 12.98
C VAL A 85 6.01 3.66 13.91
N PHE A 86 6.40 3.81 15.16
CA PHE A 86 6.46 2.71 16.12
C PHE A 86 5.10 2.35 16.74
N PRO A 87 4.88 1.06 17.05
CA PRO A 87 5.80 -0.07 16.88
C PRO A 87 5.92 -0.52 15.42
N LEU A 88 7.12 -1.01 15.05
CA LEU A 88 7.34 -1.58 13.72
C LEU A 88 6.53 -2.87 13.56
N ASN A 89 5.94 -3.05 12.40
CA ASN A 89 5.16 -4.23 12.07
C ASN A 89 5.80 -5.01 10.91
N ALA A 90 6.42 -6.14 11.22
CA ALA A 90 6.98 -7.04 10.24
C ALA A 90 5.99 -8.10 9.72
N SER A 91 4.74 -8.10 10.17
CA SER A 91 3.75 -9.10 9.79
C SER A 91 3.28 -8.92 8.35
N GLY A 92 3.61 -9.85 7.47
CA GLY A 92 3.07 -9.90 6.12
C GLY A 92 1.54 -10.07 6.09
N THR A 93 0.97 -10.75 7.09
CA THR A 93 -0.48 -10.93 7.20
C THR A 93 -1.21 -9.64 7.53
N ALA A 94 -0.58 -8.69 8.22
CA ALA A 94 -1.17 -7.39 8.51
C ALA A 94 -1.42 -6.56 7.23
N MET A 95 -0.67 -6.82 6.17
CA MET A 95 -0.89 -6.14 4.88
C MET A 95 -2.13 -6.65 4.15
N VAL A 96 -2.43 -7.94 4.28
CA VAL A 96 -3.57 -8.59 3.60
C VAL A 96 -4.79 -8.73 4.51
N ALA A 97 -4.64 -8.54 5.83
CA ALA A 97 -5.75 -8.54 6.76
C ALA A 97 -6.73 -7.40 6.45
N ALA A 98 -8.01 -7.70 6.57
CA ALA A 98 -9.04 -6.68 6.43
C ALA A 98 -8.85 -5.60 7.50
N ARG A 99 -8.54 -4.40 7.06
CA ARG A 99 -8.39 -3.25 7.96
C ARG A 99 -9.75 -2.65 8.25
N PRO A 100 -10.03 -2.22 9.50
CA PRO A 100 -11.20 -1.39 9.77
C PRO A 100 -11.15 -0.16 8.86
N GLY A 101 -12.22 0.08 8.14
CA GLY A 101 -12.36 1.23 7.23
C GLY A 101 -13.77 1.80 7.29
N PRO A 102 -14.04 2.93 6.65
CA PRO A 102 -15.37 3.54 6.62
C PRO A 102 -16.48 2.62 6.11
N ALA A 103 -16.12 1.59 5.34
CA ALA A 103 -17.04 0.56 4.84
C ALA A 103 -17.24 -0.63 5.79
N ALA A 104 -16.46 -0.74 6.87
CA ALA A 104 -16.50 -1.88 7.77
C ALA A 104 -17.88 -2.03 8.42
N GLY A 105 -18.48 -3.23 8.32
CA GLY A 105 -19.80 -3.54 8.87
C GLY A 105 -20.99 -2.96 8.10
N ARG A 106 -20.78 -2.12 7.11
CA ARG A 106 -21.86 -1.57 6.29
C ARG A 106 -22.42 -2.62 5.32
N LYS A 107 -23.75 -2.70 5.27
CA LYS A 107 -24.49 -3.56 4.33
C LYS A 107 -25.14 -2.79 3.19
N GLN A 108 -25.24 -1.46 3.34
CA GLN A 108 -25.86 -0.57 2.36
C GLN A 108 -24.96 0.64 2.15
N PHE A 109 -24.82 1.03 0.90
CA PHE A 109 -24.10 2.22 0.46
C PHE A 109 -25.02 3.04 -0.42
N VAL A 110 -25.14 4.32 -0.15
CA VAL A 110 -25.94 5.27 -0.92
C VAL A 110 -25.02 6.37 -1.42
N TYR A 111 -25.07 6.60 -2.71
CA TYR A 111 -24.33 7.67 -3.38
C TYR A 111 -25.32 8.60 -4.07
N THR A 112 -25.15 9.89 -3.92
CA THR A 112 -26.03 10.91 -4.51
C THR A 112 -25.21 11.86 -5.38
N GLY A 113 -25.65 12.05 -6.61
CA GLY A 113 -24.94 12.91 -7.59
C GLY A 113 -23.62 12.33 -8.09
N PRO A 114 -22.94 13.04 -8.98
CA PRO A 114 -21.67 12.62 -9.52
C PRO A 114 -20.58 12.64 -8.45
N SER A 115 -19.95 11.51 -8.22
CA SER A 115 -18.81 11.37 -7.31
C SER A 115 -17.76 10.47 -7.93
N CYS A 116 -16.50 10.70 -7.60
CA CYS A 116 -15.40 9.85 -8.05
C CYS A 116 -14.47 9.49 -6.90
N CYS A 117 -13.59 8.54 -7.20
CA CYS A 117 -12.37 8.33 -6.43
C CYS A 117 -12.58 7.86 -4.99
N THR A 118 -13.65 7.12 -4.72
CA THR A 118 -13.84 6.46 -3.43
C THR A 118 -12.76 5.41 -3.22
N GLN A 119 -12.01 5.53 -2.13
CA GLN A 119 -10.96 4.57 -1.79
C GLN A 119 -11.55 3.17 -1.55
N SER A 120 -10.80 2.13 -1.86
CA SER A 120 -11.27 0.73 -1.76
C SER A 120 -11.74 0.34 -0.36
N ASN A 121 -11.17 0.92 0.70
CA ASN A 121 -11.57 0.67 2.08
C ASN A 121 -12.86 1.40 2.51
N ALA A 122 -13.34 2.34 1.69
CA ALA A 122 -14.59 3.07 1.88
C ALA A 122 -15.68 2.65 0.88
N ALA A 123 -15.33 1.84 -0.12
CA ALA A 123 -16.21 1.32 -1.14
C ALA A 123 -16.83 -0.04 -0.72
N PRO A 124 -17.99 -0.43 -1.28
CA PRO A 124 -18.57 -1.75 -1.04
C PRO A 124 -17.67 -2.85 -1.59
N SER A 125 -17.40 -3.89 -0.81
CA SER A 125 -16.78 -5.12 -1.31
C SER A 125 -17.86 -6.06 -1.82
N ILE A 126 -17.86 -6.36 -3.12
CA ILE A 126 -18.78 -7.30 -3.76
C ILE A 126 -18.13 -8.67 -4.05
N LEU A 127 -16.88 -8.86 -3.63
CA LEU A 127 -16.14 -10.10 -3.87
C LEU A 127 -16.77 -11.26 -3.11
N ASN A 128 -17.09 -12.35 -3.84
CA ASN A 128 -17.67 -13.57 -3.30
C ASN A 128 -18.93 -13.33 -2.44
N ARG A 129 -19.83 -12.44 -2.90
CA ARG A 129 -21.07 -12.08 -2.21
C ARG A 129 -22.20 -11.86 -3.21
N SER A 130 -23.43 -12.14 -2.77
CA SER A 130 -24.62 -11.65 -3.46
C SER A 130 -24.81 -10.16 -3.15
N TYR A 131 -25.15 -9.38 -4.16
CA TYR A 131 -25.36 -7.94 -4.04
C TYR A 131 -26.48 -7.48 -4.97
N ARG A 132 -27.03 -6.31 -4.68
CA ARG A 132 -28.00 -5.60 -5.50
C ARG A 132 -27.51 -4.18 -5.72
N ILE A 133 -27.60 -3.72 -6.96
CA ILE A 133 -27.36 -2.32 -7.33
C ILE A 133 -28.70 -1.77 -7.83
N THR A 134 -29.11 -0.61 -7.29
CA THR A 134 -30.28 0.14 -7.71
C THR A 134 -29.83 1.55 -8.04
N ALA A 135 -30.25 2.08 -9.17
CA ALA A 135 -29.98 3.46 -9.56
C ALA A 135 -31.30 4.14 -9.94
N ASP A 136 -31.62 5.23 -9.23
CA ASP A 136 -32.71 6.11 -9.58
C ASP A 136 -32.16 7.20 -10.50
N ILE A 137 -32.59 7.17 -11.76
CA ILE A 137 -32.07 8.06 -12.80
C ILE A 137 -33.19 8.74 -13.58
N VAL A 138 -32.89 9.93 -14.07
CA VAL A 138 -33.75 10.63 -15.03
C VAL A 138 -33.01 10.61 -16.38
N VAL A 139 -33.65 9.98 -17.36
CA VAL A 139 -33.12 9.93 -18.74
C VAL A 139 -33.83 11.04 -19.54
N PRO A 140 -33.10 11.94 -20.19
CA PRO A 140 -33.71 13.00 -21.03
C PRO A 140 -34.37 12.41 -22.28
N ASP A 141 -35.29 13.15 -22.90
CA ASP A 141 -36.09 12.71 -24.07
C ASP A 141 -35.24 12.22 -25.24
N GLY A 142 -34.03 12.70 -25.41
CA GLY A 142 -33.06 12.24 -26.43
C GLY A 142 -32.35 10.94 -26.09
N GLY A 143 -32.63 10.32 -24.96
CA GLY A 143 -31.87 9.19 -24.44
C GLY A 143 -30.57 9.60 -23.74
N ALA A 144 -29.88 8.61 -23.18
CA ALA A 144 -28.59 8.84 -22.55
C ALA A 144 -27.64 7.66 -22.79
N THR A 145 -26.35 7.95 -22.84
CA THR A 145 -25.26 6.97 -22.83
C THR A 145 -24.23 7.43 -21.83
N GLY A 146 -23.81 6.56 -20.92
CA GLY A 146 -22.79 6.91 -19.93
C GLY A 146 -22.79 6.00 -18.71
N MET A 147 -21.76 6.15 -17.89
CA MET A 147 -21.55 5.36 -16.69
C MET A 147 -22.47 5.84 -15.55
N LEU A 148 -23.18 4.92 -14.92
CA LEU A 148 -23.96 5.17 -13.71
C LEU A 148 -23.11 4.92 -12.47
N VAL A 149 -22.50 3.73 -12.38
CA VAL A 149 -21.60 3.38 -11.30
C VAL A 149 -20.58 2.35 -11.78
N THR A 150 -19.33 2.48 -11.30
CA THR A 150 -18.27 1.54 -11.61
C THR A 150 -17.34 1.35 -10.41
N GLN A 151 -16.70 0.20 -10.34
CA GLN A 151 -15.66 -0.09 -9.36
C GLN A 151 -14.59 -0.96 -10.01
N GLY A 152 -13.32 -0.64 -9.75
CA GLY A 152 -12.18 -1.39 -10.27
C GLY A 152 -11.33 -0.57 -11.22
N GLY A 153 -10.54 -1.26 -12.02
CA GLY A 153 -9.59 -0.67 -12.95
C GLY A 153 -9.45 -1.48 -14.24
N ARG A 154 -8.34 -1.25 -14.94
CA ARG A 154 -8.11 -1.85 -16.26
C ARG A 154 -8.19 -3.38 -16.28
N PHE A 155 -7.67 -4.04 -15.25
CA PHE A 155 -7.51 -5.50 -15.26
C PHE A 155 -8.64 -6.25 -14.59
N SER A 156 -9.41 -5.57 -13.73
CA SER A 156 -10.49 -6.19 -12.97
C SER A 156 -11.46 -5.14 -12.49
N GLY A 157 -12.75 -5.40 -12.63
CA GLY A 157 -13.76 -4.47 -12.19
C GLY A 157 -15.14 -4.75 -12.80
N TRP A 158 -16.08 -3.87 -12.49
CA TRP A 158 -17.44 -3.93 -13.02
C TRP A 158 -17.97 -2.53 -13.28
N GLY A 159 -18.95 -2.44 -14.16
CA GLY A 159 -19.64 -1.21 -14.48
C GLY A 159 -21.12 -1.45 -14.78
N LEU A 160 -21.96 -0.56 -14.24
CA LEU A 160 -23.36 -0.41 -14.64
C LEU A 160 -23.48 0.92 -15.39
N TYR A 161 -23.95 0.89 -16.60
CA TYR A 161 -24.00 2.05 -17.47
C TYR A 161 -25.20 1.99 -18.44
N LEU A 162 -25.52 3.11 -19.06
CA LEU A 162 -26.45 3.17 -20.20
C LEU A 162 -25.66 3.09 -21.50
N LYS A 163 -26.04 2.18 -22.39
CA LYS A 163 -25.56 2.12 -23.75
C LYS A 163 -26.74 2.19 -24.68
N ASP A 164 -26.78 3.22 -25.50
CA ASP A 164 -27.87 3.49 -26.46
C ASP A 164 -29.26 3.45 -25.75
N GLY A 165 -29.35 4.09 -24.58
CA GLY A 165 -30.55 4.13 -23.75
C GLY A 165 -30.89 2.84 -22.99
N LYS A 166 -30.06 1.79 -23.09
CA LYS A 166 -30.30 0.50 -22.43
C LYS A 166 -29.38 0.30 -21.22
N PRO A 167 -29.92 -0.12 -20.05
CA PRO A 167 -29.08 -0.51 -18.91
C PRO A 167 -28.20 -1.71 -19.28
N THR A 168 -26.91 -1.55 -19.06
CA THR A 168 -25.91 -2.56 -19.38
C THR A 168 -25.01 -2.78 -18.16
N PHE A 169 -24.77 -4.03 -17.81
CA PHE A 169 -23.80 -4.41 -16.77
C PHE A 169 -22.65 -5.20 -17.40
N THR A 170 -21.43 -4.83 -17.03
CA THR A 170 -20.22 -5.53 -17.48
C THR A 170 -19.34 -5.83 -16.29
N MET A 171 -18.78 -7.04 -16.25
CA MET A 171 -17.73 -7.43 -15.31
C MET A 171 -16.53 -7.89 -16.10
N ASN A 172 -15.37 -7.36 -15.72
CA ASN A 172 -14.08 -7.74 -16.28
C ASN A 172 -13.27 -8.46 -15.19
N LEU A 173 -12.82 -9.66 -15.46
CA LEU A 173 -11.93 -10.44 -14.61
C LEU A 173 -10.65 -10.71 -15.38
N PHE A 174 -9.56 -10.01 -15.00
CA PHE A 174 -8.23 -10.17 -15.58
C PHE A 174 -8.14 -9.98 -17.11
N ASN A 175 -9.00 -9.13 -17.66
CA ASN A 175 -9.03 -8.81 -19.08
C ASN A 175 -9.45 -9.99 -19.98
N VAL A 176 -10.27 -10.90 -19.43
CA VAL A 176 -10.89 -12.04 -20.14
C VAL A 176 -12.33 -11.71 -20.47
#